data_1b2d131e99d6513e72d9a70c73cbe97f
#
_entry.id   1b2d131e99d6513e72d9a70c73cbe97f
#
_cell.length_a   1.000
_cell.length_b   1.000
_cell.length_c   1.000
_cell.angle_alpha   90.00
_cell.angle_beta   90.00
_cell.angle_gamma   90.00
#
_symmetry.space_group_name_H-M   'P 1'
#
loop_
_entity.id
_entity.type
_entity.pdbx_description
1 polymer ?
#
loop_
_entity_poly.entity_id
_entity_poly.type
_entity_poly.pdbx_seq_one_letter_code
_entity_poly.pdbx_strand_id
1 'polypeptide(L)'
;MGSEMCIRDRIDEKLEGAKSAGAAHTINVLKEDLEEKIKEYTHGHGATVSIDAVCGNDSLIRLLKATGNAGRVITMGFSTSPTEINQFLITSKELDVRGSRLQNKMFGRAIELINEGKLDLTGSVSHTFPLLKAQEAFDFVGSHDPSIRKVVLTFDF
;
A
#
# COMPACT_ATOMS: atom_id res chain seq x y z
N MET A 1 -19.64 4.86 11.93
CA MET A 1 -19.13 3.66 11.24
C MET A 1 -17.63 3.82 11.13
N GLY A 2 -16.85 2.90 11.69
CA GLY A 2 -15.40 2.89 11.54
C GLY A 2 -15.03 2.61 10.07
N SER A 3 -13.95 3.21 9.56
CA SER A 3 -13.45 2.86 8.24
C SER A 3 -12.75 1.50 8.34
N GLU A 4 -13.20 0.52 7.58
CA GLU A 4 -12.53 -0.77 7.46
C GLU A 4 -11.44 -0.68 6.41
N MET A 5 -10.25 -1.17 6.75
CA MET A 5 -9.11 -1.19 5.85
C MET A 5 -8.94 -2.59 5.27
N CYS A 6 -8.95 -2.68 3.93
CA CYS A 6 -8.63 -3.89 3.20
C CYS A 6 -7.24 -3.75 2.54
N ILE A 7 -6.37 -4.72 2.76
CA ILE A 7 -5.03 -4.77 2.17
C ILE A 7 -4.94 -5.94 1.19
N ARG A 8 -4.38 -5.67 0.02
CA ARG A 8 -4.08 -6.69 -0.99
C ARG A 8 -2.58 -6.91 -1.12
N ASP A 9 -2.18 -8.15 -1.23
CA ASP A 9 -0.80 -8.55 -1.58
C ASP A 9 -0.82 -9.89 -2.32
N ARG A 10 0.33 -10.37 -2.76
CA ARG A 10 0.55 -11.68 -3.37
C ARG A 10 1.18 -12.67 -2.38
N ILE A 11 1.69 -12.19 -1.27
CA ILE A 11 2.47 -12.94 -0.28
C ILE A 11 1.65 -13.07 0.99
N ASP A 12 1.27 -14.30 1.37
CA ASP A 12 0.43 -14.56 2.53
C ASP A 12 1.06 -14.04 3.84
N GLU A 13 2.37 -14.19 4.01
CA GLU A 13 3.08 -13.71 5.20
C GLU A 13 2.95 -12.19 5.40
N LYS A 14 2.98 -11.42 4.30
CA LYS A 14 2.74 -9.96 4.34
C LYS A 14 1.29 -9.64 4.71
N LEU A 15 0.36 -10.45 4.24
CA LEU A 15 -1.06 -10.31 4.55
C LEU A 15 -1.35 -10.61 6.03
N GLU A 16 -0.71 -11.63 6.60
CA GLU A 16 -0.79 -11.91 8.05
C GLU A 16 -0.18 -10.75 8.87
N GLY A 17 0.95 -10.20 8.43
CA GLY A 17 1.52 -8.98 9.03
C GLY A 17 0.58 -7.79 8.96
N ALA A 18 -0.15 -7.63 7.86
CA ALA A 18 -1.14 -6.57 7.69
C ALA A 18 -2.34 -6.75 8.65
N LYS A 19 -2.84 -7.97 8.84
CA LYS A 19 -3.87 -8.30 9.83
C LYS A 19 -3.41 -7.94 11.23
N SER A 20 -2.19 -8.34 11.60
CA SER A 20 -1.60 -8.04 12.90
C SER A 20 -1.44 -6.54 13.14
N ALA A 21 -1.26 -5.76 12.07
CA ALA A 21 -1.20 -4.30 12.11
C ALA A 21 -2.57 -3.61 12.09
N GLY A 22 -3.68 -4.37 12.11
CA GLY A 22 -5.03 -3.84 12.22
C GLY A 22 -5.83 -3.77 10.91
N ALA A 23 -5.40 -4.42 9.83
CA ALA A 23 -6.22 -4.54 8.63
C ALA A 23 -7.46 -5.41 8.92
N ALA A 24 -8.66 -4.90 8.63
CA ALA A 24 -9.91 -5.64 8.82
C ALA A 24 -9.99 -6.83 7.86
N HIS A 25 -9.54 -6.64 6.63
CA HIS A 25 -9.56 -7.66 5.58
C HIS A 25 -8.23 -7.71 4.84
N THR A 26 -7.87 -8.89 4.38
CA THR A 26 -6.71 -9.09 3.50
C THR A 26 -7.10 -9.93 2.31
N ILE A 27 -6.54 -9.64 1.12
CA ILE A 27 -6.84 -10.33 -0.12
C ILE A 27 -5.54 -10.78 -0.77
N ASN A 28 -5.38 -12.10 -0.98
CA ASN A 28 -4.31 -12.61 -1.80
C ASN A 28 -4.77 -12.64 -3.26
N VAL A 29 -4.28 -11.67 -4.06
CA VAL A 29 -4.71 -11.51 -5.46
C VAL A 29 -4.21 -12.60 -6.42
N LEU A 30 -3.42 -13.57 -5.94
CA LEU A 30 -3.10 -14.80 -6.69
C LEU A 30 -4.14 -15.89 -6.46
N LYS A 31 -4.95 -15.79 -5.41
CA LYS A 31 -5.91 -16.82 -4.97
C LYS A 31 -7.35 -16.35 -5.08
N GLU A 32 -7.58 -15.03 -5.02
CA GLU A 32 -8.90 -14.43 -4.90
C GLU A 32 -9.07 -13.28 -5.90
N ASP A 33 -10.28 -13.08 -6.39
CA ASP A 33 -10.61 -11.92 -7.20
C ASP A 33 -10.78 -10.66 -6.33
N LEU A 34 -10.02 -9.63 -6.64
CA LEU A 34 -10.03 -8.37 -5.86
C LEU A 34 -11.40 -7.69 -5.91
N GLU A 35 -12.02 -7.63 -7.09
CA GLU A 35 -13.28 -6.90 -7.27
C GLU A 35 -14.43 -7.60 -6.56
N GLU A 36 -14.48 -8.93 -6.62
CA GLU A 36 -15.48 -9.74 -5.93
C GLU A 36 -15.35 -9.58 -4.41
N LYS A 37 -14.12 -9.68 -3.88
CA LYS A 37 -13.87 -9.54 -2.44
C LYS A 37 -14.18 -8.15 -1.91
N ILE A 38 -13.82 -7.11 -2.64
CA ILE A 38 -14.17 -5.74 -2.24
C ILE A 38 -15.70 -5.55 -2.24
N LYS A 39 -16.42 -6.08 -3.24
CA LYS A 39 -17.88 -6.03 -3.25
C LYS A 39 -18.49 -6.78 -2.06
N GLU A 40 -17.96 -7.95 -1.72
CA GLU A 40 -18.39 -8.73 -0.56
C GLU A 40 -18.25 -7.91 0.72
N TYR A 41 -17.05 -7.36 1.00
CA TYR A 41 -16.76 -6.60 2.22
C TYR A 41 -17.47 -5.24 2.30
N THR A 42 -17.84 -4.68 1.14
CA THR A 42 -18.52 -3.38 1.07
C THR A 42 -20.02 -3.49 0.76
N HIS A 43 -20.58 -4.69 0.85
CA HIS A 43 -22.01 -4.93 0.53
C HIS A 43 -22.41 -4.42 -0.87
N GLY A 44 -21.51 -4.58 -1.85
CA GLY A 44 -21.71 -4.17 -3.23
C GLY A 44 -21.36 -2.71 -3.55
N HIS A 45 -21.06 -1.87 -2.55
CA HIS A 45 -20.78 -0.44 -2.77
C HIS A 45 -19.41 -0.15 -3.38
N GLY A 46 -18.45 -1.06 -3.24
CA GLY A 46 -17.04 -0.82 -3.61
C GLY A 46 -16.29 0.03 -2.58
N ALA A 47 -14.97 0.12 -2.74
CA ALA A 47 -14.14 0.89 -1.82
C ALA A 47 -14.37 2.40 -1.96
N THR A 48 -14.49 3.14 -0.87
CA THR A 48 -14.62 4.61 -0.89
C THR A 48 -13.29 5.30 -1.23
N VAL A 49 -12.17 4.70 -0.81
CA VAL A 49 -10.81 5.18 -1.12
C VAL A 49 -9.94 3.97 -1.46
N SER A 50 -9.24 4.05 -2.58
CA SER A 50 -8.25 3.05 -3.01
C SER A 50 -6.90 3.71 -3.16
N ILE A 51 -5.85 3.06 -2.64
CA ILE A 51 -4.48 3.57 -2.68
C ILE A 51 -3.58 2.56 -3.40
N ASP A 52 -2.90 3.00 -4.46
CA ASP A 52 -1.91 2.22 -5.18
C ASP A 52 -0.50 2.65 -4.78
N ALA A 53 0.11 1.88 -3.89
CA ALA A 53 1.47 2.14 -3.41
C ALA A 53 2.55 1.51 -4.30
N VAL A 54 2.17 0.59 -5.20
CA VAL A 54 3.13 -0.19 -6.02
C VAL A 54 3.13 0.26 -7.48
N CYS A 55 1.96 0.62 -8.02
CA CYS A 55 1.76 1.01 -9.43
C CYS A 55 2.30 -0.06 -10.42
N GLY A 56 1.95 -1.33 -10.17
CA GLY A 56 2.21 -2.42 -11.10
C GLY A 56 1.31 -2.33 -12.35
N ASN A 57 1.62 -3.11 -13.39
CA ASN A 57 1.03 -2.96 -14.73
C ASN A 57 -0.50 -2.83 -14.77
N ASP A 58 -1.24 -3.62 -13.95
CA ASP A 58 -2.70 -3.62 -13.95
C ASP A 58 -3.32 -3.04 -12.67
N SER A 59 -2.48 -2.53 -11.75
CA SER A 59 -2.96 -2.16 -10.42
C SER A 59 -3.98 -1.02 -10.47
N LEU A 60 -3.71 0.00 -11.27
CA LEU A 60 -4.61 1.15 -11.41
C LEU A 60 -5.98 0.73 -11.99
N ILE A 61 -6.01 -0.10 -13.03
CA ILE A 61 -7.27 -0.58 -13.64
C ILE A 61 -8.09 -1.35 -12.62
N ARG A 62 -7.46 -2.25 -11.86
CA ARG A 62 -8.13 -3.03 -10.81
C ARG A 62 -8.70 -2.15 -9.72
N LEU A 63 -7.96 -1.11 -9.31
CA LEU A 63 -8.46 -0.16 -8.31
C LEU A 63 -9.60 0.71 -8.83
N LEU A 64 -9.53 1.17 -10.09
CA LEU A 64 -10.66 1.89 -10.71
C LEU A 64 -11.94 1.02 -10.72
N LYS A 65 -11.81 -0.28 -10.96
CA LYS A 65 -12.94 -1.22 -10.95
C LYS A 65 -13.45 -1.50 -9.53
N ALA A 66 -12.57 -1.71 -8.57
CA ALA A 66 -12.91 -2.02 -7.18
C ALA A 66 -13.43 -0.81 -6.39
N THR A 67 -13.10 0.42 -6.82
CA THR A 67 -13.58 1.65 -6.18
C THR A 67 -15.05 1.88 -6.52
N GLY A 68 -15.84 2.24 -5.53
CA GLY A 68 -17.27 2.54 -5.68
C GLY A 68 -17.55 3.92 -6.30
N ASN A 69 -18.82 4.22 -6.51
CA ASN A 69 -19.25 5.50 -7.08
C ASN A 69 -18.84 6.69 -6.20
N ALA A 70 -18.44 7.79 -6.82
CA ALA A 70 -17.90 8.99 -6.19
C ALA A 70 -16.68 8.71 -5.28
N GLY A 71 -16.02 7.56 -5.48
CA GLY A 71 -14.87 7.16 -4.70
C GLY A 71 -13.57 7.81 -5.18
N ARG A 72 -12.50 7.62 -4.42
CA ARG A 72 -11.20 8.21 -4.69
C ARG A 72 -10.15 7.14 -4.94
N VAL A 73 -9.35 7.32 -5.99
CA VAL A 73 -8.17 6.49 -6.30
C VAL A 73 -6.92 7.33 -6.20
N ILE A 74 -5.95 6.88 -5.40
CA ILE A 74 -4.68 7.58 -5.17
C ILE A 74 -3.53 6.71 -5.68
N THR A 75 -2.71 7.27 -6.59
CA THR A 75 -1.50 6.62 -7.08
C THR A 75 -0.27 7.21 -6.39
N MET A 76 0.59 6.35 -5.82
CA MET A 76 1.79 6.74 -5.08
C MET A 76 3.09 6.20 -5.69
N GLY A 77 3.02 5.23 -6.58
CA GLY A 77 4.20 4.61 -7.18
C GLY A 77 4.85 5.44 -8.27
N PHE A 78 6.05 5.04 -8.67
CA PHE A 78 6.91 5.74 -9.62
C PHE A 78 7.11 4.96 -10.93
N SER A 79 6.10 4.23 -11.38
CA SER A 79 6.20 3.56 -12.67
C SER A 79 6.18 4.58 -13.82
N THR A 80 7.10 4.42 -14.76
CA THR A 80 7.12 5.16 -16.03
C THR A 80 6.46 4.38 -17.17
N SER A 81 6.05 3.14 -16.91
CA SER A 81 5.35 2.31 -17.90
C SER A 81 3.94 2.86 -18.16
N PRO A 82 3.54 3.00 -19.42
CA PRO A 82 2.21 3.47 -19.74
C PRO A 82 1.16 2.45 -19.29
N THR A 83 0.02 2.95 -18.79
CA THR A 83 -1.16 2.13 -18.48
C THR A 83 -2.31 2.58 -19.35
N GLU A 84 -2.86 1.67 -20.14
CA GLU A 84 -4.03 1.92 -20.95
C GLU A 84 -5.30 1.88 -20.08
N ILE A 85 -6.04 2.99 -20.04
CA ILE A 85 -7.25 3.12 -19.21
C ILE A 85 -8.43 3.47 -20.11
N ASN A 86 -9.52 2.72 -19.95
CA ASN A 86 -10.81 3.14 -20.48
C ASN A 86 -11.35 4.30 -19.60
N GLN A 87 -11.43 5.50 -20.17
CA GLN A 87 -11.91 6.69 -19.46
C GLN A 87 -13.33 6.52 -18.90
N PHE A 88 -14.15 5.68 -19.51
CA PHE A 88 -15.49 5.36 -19.02
C PHE A 88 -15.50 4.79 -17.61
N LEU A 89 -14.45 4.06 -17.19
CA LEU A 89 -14.31 3.58 -15.81
C LEU A 89 -14.27 4.72 -14.78
N ILE A 90 -13.73 5.87 -15.18
CA ILE A 90 -13.65 7.06 -14.32
C ILE A 90 -14.98 7.81 -14.37
N THR A 91 -15.46 8.11 -15.58
CA THR A 91 -16.63 8.94 -15.79
C THR A 91 -17.92 8.29 -15.28
N SER A 92 -18.10 6.98 -15.54
CA SER A 92 -19.33 6.25 -15.13
C SER A 92 -19.55 6.17 -13.62
N LYS A 93 -18.47 6.35 -12.85
CA LYS A 93 -18.50 6.29 -11.38
C LYS A 93 -18.20 7.63 -10.72
N GLU A 94 -17.95 8.69 -11.48
CA GLU A 94 -17.55 10.01 -10.95
C GLU A 94 -16.32 9.92 -10.05
N LEU A 95 -15.28 9.16 -10.45
CA LEU A 95 -14.12 8.91 -9.61
C LEU A 95 -13.19 10.13 -9.54
N ASP A 96 -12.69 10.41 -8.35
CA ASP A 96 -11.61 11.35 -8.09
C ASP A 96 -10.26 10.60 -8.16
N VAL A 97 -9.49 10.78 -9.23
CA VAL A 97 -8.19 10.12 -9.42
C VAL A 97 -7.06 11.11 -9.18
N ARG A 98 -6.20 10.82 -8.21
CA ARG A 98 -5.12 11.73 -7.79
C ARG A 98 -3.76 11.04 -7.73
N GLY A 99 -2.73 11.78 -8.13
CA GLY A 99 -1.35 11.45 -7.79
C GLY A 99 -0.99 11.96 -6.39
N SER A 100 -0.23 11.18 -5.64
CA SER A 100 0.41 11.60 -4.41
C SER A 100 1.92 11.36 -4.52
N ARG A 101 2.71 12.38 -4.17
CA ARG A 101 4.17 12.28 -4.25
C ARG A 101 4.83 12.80 -2.99
N LEU A 102 5.70 11.92 -2.43
CA LEU A 102 6.53 12.20 -1.27
C LEU A 102 5.73 12.76 -0.08
N GLN A 103 6.19 13.84 0.51
CA GLN A 103 5.75 14.21 1.86
C GLN A 103 4.98 15.52 1.94
N ASN A 104 5.01 16.38 0.94
CA ASN A 104 4.28 17.67 0.90
C ASN A 104 4.12 18.35 2.29
N LYS A 105 5.22 18.57 3.00
CA LYS A 105 5.27 19.19 4.35
C LYS A 105 4.56 18.37 5.46
N MET A 106 4.36 17.06 5.28
CA MET A 106 3.65 16.22 6.25
C MET A 106 4.52 15.66 7.37
N PHE A 107 5.84 15.89 7.38
CA PHE A 107 6.71 15.38 8.46
C PHE A 107 6.29 15.85 9.85
N GLY A 108 5.94 17.14 10.00
CA GLY A 108 5.46 17.65 11.29
C GLY A 108 4.25 16.87 11.79
N ARG A 109 3.26 16.67 10.91
CA ARG A 109 2.05 15.90 11.26
C ARG A 109 2.35 14.43 11.56
N ALA A 110 3.26 13.80 10.83
CA ALA A 110 3.67 12.42 11.12
C ALA A 110 4.34 12.32 12.52
N ILE A 111 5.22 13.25 12.87
CA ILE A 111 5.86 13.30 14.18
C ILE A 111 4.84 13.50 15.30
N GLU A 112 3.87 14.38 15.11
CA GLU A 112 2.77 14.58 16.08
C GLU A 112 2.02 13.26 16.32
N LEU A 113 1.62 12.55 15.26
CA LEU A 113 0.91 11.28 15.37
C LEU A 113 1.73 10.20 16.08
N ILE A 114 3.05 10.16 15.87
CA ILE A 114 3.96 9.26 16.58
C ILE A 114 4.00 9.63 18.07
N ASN A 115 4.19 10.90 18.39
CA ASN A 115 4.26 11.38 19.77
C ASN A 115 2.95 11.19 20.54
N GLU A 116 1.81 11.28 19.84
CA GLU A 116 0.48 11.01 20.38
C GLU A 116 0.18 9.51 20.54
N GLY A 117 1.08 8.63 20.12
CA GLY A 117 0.86 7.17 20.11
C GLY A 117 -0.20 6.70 19.11
N LYS A 118 -0.59 7.55 18.17
CA LYS A 118 -1.59 7.22 17.12
C LYS A 118 -0.97 6.51 15.93
N LEU A 119 0.34 6.60 15.76
CA LEU A 119 1.12 5.93 14.74
C LEU A 119 2.22 5.14 15.42
N ASP A 120 2.08 3.82 15.45
CA ASP A 120 3.09 2.90 15.93
C ASP A 120 4.01 2.47 14.78
N LEU A 121 5.30 2.77 14.91
CA LEU A 121 6.34 2.37 13.96
C LEU A 121 7.15 1.16 14.44
N THR A 122 6.78 0.54 15.55
CA THR A 122 7.43 -0.66 16.08
C THR A 122 7.44 -1.75 15.01
N GLY A 123 8.63 -2.31 14.73
CA GLY A 123 8.81 -3.33 13.70
C GLY A 123 8.73 -2.84 12.25
N SER A 124 8.64 -1.52 12.00
CA SER A 124 8.75 -0.97 10.64
C SER A 124 10.15 -1.19 10.06
N VAL A 125 11.20 -1.10 10.89
CA VAL A 125 12.57 -1.50 10.55
C VAL A 125 12.71 -2.99 10.81
N SER A 126 12.90 -3.77 9.74
CA SER A 126 13.04 -5.23 9.83
C SER A 126 14.49 -5.68 10.04
N HIS A 127 15.45 -4.95 9.46
CA HIS A 127 16.86 -5.32 9.51
C HIS A 127 17.75 -4.09 9.63
N THR A 128 18.86 -4.27 10.36
CA THR A 128 19.90 -3.25 10.48
C THR A 128 21.24 -3.85 10.10
N PHE A 129 22.07 -3.08 9.41
CA PHE A 129 23.44 -3.45 9.05
C PHE A 129 24.38 -2.32 9.45
N PRO A 130 25.60 -2.62 9.94
CA PRO A 130 26.66 -1.61 10.07
C PRO A 130 26.96 -0.99 8.70
N LEU A 131 27.30 0.30 8.65
CA LEU A 131 27.64 0.98 7.40
C LEU A 131 28.73 0.26 6.61
N LEU A 132 29.73 -0.32 7.30
CA LEU A 132 30.82 -1.07 6.67
C LEU A 132 30.33 -2.34 5.93
N LYS A 133 29.10 -2.78 6.18
CA LYS A 133 28.44 -3.90 5.52
C LYS A 133 27.36 -3.46 4.53
N ALA A 134 27.48 -2.24 3.99
CA ALA A 134 26.47 -1.70 3.09
C ALA A 134 26.23 -2.59 1.87
N GLN A 135 27.28 -3.20 1.30
CA GLN A 135 27.12 -4.11 0.16
C GLN A 135 26.26 -5.33 0.53
N GLU A 136 26.53 -5.95 1.71
CA GLU A 136 25.71 -7.07 2.18
C GLU A 136 24.24 -6.66 2.34
N ALA A 137 23.99 -5.43 2.83
CA ALA A 137 22.63 -4.90 2.96
C ALA A 137 21.93 -4.71 1.61
N PHE A 138 22.62 -4.22 0.60
CA PHE A 138 22.10 -4.09 -0.76
C PHE A 138 21.80 -5.45 -1.40
N ASP A 139 22.71 -6.41 -1.24
CA ASP A 139 22.53 -7.77 -1.76
C ASP A 139 21.32 -8.44 -1.08
N PHE A 140 21.18 -8.23 0.23
CA PHE A 140 20.01 -8.73 0.99
C PHE A 140 18.71 -8.11 0.50
N VAL A 141 18.64 -6.79 0.29
CA VAL A 141 17.45 -6.14 -0.27
C VAL A 141 17.15 -6.68 -1.68
N GLY A 142 18.19 -6.94 -2.48
CA GLY A 142 18.06 -7.51 -3.82
C GLY A 142 17.56 -8.95 -3.85
N SER A 143 17.64 -9.69 -2.74
CA SER A 143 17.13 -11.06 -2.65
C SER A 143 15.59 -11.14 -2.65
N HIS A 144 14.90 -10.01 -2.43
CA HIS A 144 13.45 -9.95 -2.29
C HIS A 144 12.87 -10.87 -1.21
N ASP A 145 13.65 -11.15 -0.15
CA ASP A 145 13.18 -11.94 0.98
C ASP A 145 11.88 -11.33 1.57
N PRO A 146 10.83 -12.14 1.77
CA PRO A 146 9.52 -11.64 2.22
C PRO A 146 9.55 -10.99 3.61
N SER A 147 10.55 -11.27 4.45
CA SER A 147 10.73 -10.64 5.77
C SER A 147 11.19 -9.17 5.67
N ILE A 148 11.68 -8.74 4.51
CA ILE A 148 12.20 -7.38 4.33
C ILE A 148 11.03 -6.39 4.30
N ARG A 149 11.06 -5.44 5.25
CA ARG A 149 10.20 -4.24 5.27
C ARG A 149 11.02 -2.99 5.03
N LYS A 150 11.89 -2.67 5.98
CA LYS A 150 12.83 -1.54 5.92
C LYS A 150 14.19 -2.01 6.41
N VAL A 151 15.20 -1.83 5.59
CA VAL A 151 16.59 -2.05 5.94
C VAL A 151 17.26 -0.70 6.25
N VAL A 152 17.98 -0.61 7.34
CA VAL A 152 18.65 0.61 7.81
C VAL A 152 20.14 0.32 8.00
N LEU A 153 20.99 1.24 7.58
CA LEU A 153 22.41 1.23 7.89
C LEU A 153 22.67 2.01 9.18
N THR A 154 23.39 1.42 10.12
CA THR A 154 23.76 2.06 11.37
C THR A 154 25.21 2.57 11.33
N PHE A 155 25.44 3.69 11.98
CA PHE A 155 26.78 4.27 12.17
C PHE A 155 27.20 3.97 13.60
N ASP A 156 27.73 2.78 13.81
CA ASP A 156 28.35 2.40 15.09
C ASP A 156 29.79 2.92 15.06
N PHE A 157 30.03 4.04 15.73
CA PHE A 157 31.35 4.60 15.91
C PHE A 157 31.95 4.14 17.24
#